data_4f3fc795a826272f29c1b7d7d8c6587e
#
_entry.id   4f3fc795a826272f29c1b7d7d8c6587e
#
_cell.length_a   1.000
_cell.length_b   1.000
_cell.length_c   1.000
_cell.angle_alpha   90.00
_cell.angle_beta   90.00
_cell.angle_gamma   90.00
#
_symmetry.space_group_name_H-M   'P 1'
#
loop_
_entity.id
_entity.type
_entity.pdbx_description
1 polymer ?
#
loop_
_entity_poly.entity_id
_entity_poly.type
_entity_poly.pdbx_seq_one_letter_code
_entity_poly.pdbx_strand_id
1 'polypeptide(L)'
;MQSTPVGSNPASRTSPTTAAITGRCLCGAVTITVAGEHDPRVGACHCRMCQRWSGGLFLCFSADASAVTVTGEVTRHRSSAFAERAFCPRCGSHLWFNDVENGGKPRSYELMPGLFDAARSWPLRSEIYVDRAMASLHLAGDHRRKSRAEYEAENPFVEGDLA
;
A
#
# COMPACT_ATOMS: atom_id res chain seq x y z
N MET A 1 12.35 -28.40 30.02
CA MET A 1 11.59 -27.64 29.03
C MET A 1 12.57 -26.67 28.38
N GLN A 2 13.00 -26.99 27.16
CA GLN A 2 13.95 -26.14 26.42
C GLN A 2 13.15 -25.11 25.63
N SER A 3 13.40 -23.84 25.90
CA SER A 3 12.82 -22.71 25.16
C SER A 3 13.46 -22.65 23.77
N THR A 4 12.67 -22.87 22.74
CA THR A 4 13.08 -22.65 21.34
C THR A 4 13.34 -21.16 21.15
N PRO A 5 14.47 -20.71 20.56
CA PRO A 5 14.69 -19.30 20.28
C PRO A 5 13.68 -18.82 19.24
N VAL A 6 13.00 -17.74 19.53
CA VAL A 6 12.11 -17.01 18.59
C VAL A 6 12.96 -16.58 17.40
N GLY A 7 12.71 -17.17 16.25
CA GLY A 7 13.42 -16.86 15.02
C GLY A 7 13.23 -15.39 14.66
N SER A 8 14.31 -14.71 14.32
CA SER A 8 14.33 -13.31 13.85
C SER A 8 13.42 -13.15 12.64
N ASN A 9 12.44 -12.25 12.73
CA ASN A 9 11.48 -11.95 11.68
C ASN A 9 12.15 -11.52 10.37
N PRO A 10 12.00 -12.25 9.25
CA PRO A 10 12.58 -11.88 7.96
C PRO A 10 12.02 -10.54 7.43
N ALA A 11 10.82 -10.13 7.82
CA ALA A 11 10.19 -8.87 7.39
C ALA A 11 10.95 -7.61 7.84
N SER A 12 11.78 -7.69 8.88
CA SER A 12 12.55 -6.56 9.40
C SER A 12 13.87 -6.31 8.62
N ARG A 13 14.30 -7.22 7.74
CA ARG A 13 15.62 -7.20 7.09
C ARG A 13 15.60 -6.84 5.60
N THR A 14 14.43 -6.70 4.99
CA THR A 14 14.36 -6.38 3.56
C THR A 14 14.56 -4.88 3.36
N SER A 15 15.65 -4.51 2.71
CA SER A 15 15.96 -3.13 2.32
C SER A 15 15.23 -2.76 1.03
N PRO A 16 15.03 -1.46 0.76
CA PRO A 16 14.60 -0.99 -0.55
C PRO A 16 15.43 -1.59 -1.68
N THR A 17 14.82 -1.81 -2.83
CA THR A 17 15.45 -2.38 -4.03
C THR A 17 15.26 -1.47 -5.23
N THR A 18 16.12 -1.61 -6.23
CA THR A 18 16.00 -0.92 -7.53
C THR A 18 15.73 -1.89 -8.69
N ALA A 19 15.50 -3.17 -8.39
CA ALA A 19 15.16 -4.17 -9.40
C ALA A 19 13.87 -3.79 -10.13
N ALA A 20 13.92 -3.69 -11.46
CA ALA A 20 12.75 -3.29 -12.24
C ALA A 20 11.64 -4.35 -12.16
N ILE A 21 10.41 -3.88 -11.92
CA ILE A 21 9.20 -4.71 -11.88
C ILE A 21 8.10 -4.10 -12.74
N THR A 22 7.22 -4.93 -13.25
CA THR A 22 6.07 -4.50 -14.06
C THR A 22 4.78 -5.13 -13.54
N GLY A 23 3.76 -4.31 -13.39
CA GLY A 23 2.40 -4.69 -12.99
C GLY A 23 1.37 -4.32 -14.06
N ARG A 24 0.20 -4.97 -14.02
CA ARG A 24 -0.91 -4.73 -14.95
C ARG A 24 -2.25 -4.77 -14.25
N CYS A 25 -3.19 -3.95 -14.72
CA CYS A 25 -4.58 -4.07 -14.31
C CYS A 25 -5.22 -5.36 -14.86
N LEU A 26 -6.37 -5.74 -14.34
CA LEU A 26 -7.07 -6.98 -14.70
C LEU A 26 -7.28 -7.15 -16.21
N CYS A 27 -7.65 -6.08 -16.93
CA CYS A 27 -7.88 -6.14 -18.38
C CYS A 27 -6.63 -5.87 -19.23
N GLY A 28 -5.48 -5.58 -18.61
CA GLY A 28 -4.22 -5.28 -19.30
C GLY A 28 -4.13 -3.89 -19.94
N ALA A 29 -5.18 -3.05 -19.87
CA ALA A 29 -5.19 -1.73 -20.49
C ALA A 29 -4.25 -0.72 -19.81
N VAL A 30 -3.95 -0.94 -18.52
CA VAL A 30 -2.99 -0.13 -17.78
C VAL A 30 -1.82 -1.00 -17.36
N THR A 31 -0.61 -0.52 -17.65
CA THR A 31 0.66 -1.13 -17.21
C THR A 31 1.41 -0.12 -16.35
N ILE A 32 1.98 -0.60 -15.26
CA ILE A 32 2.82 0.18 -14.34
C ILE A 32 4.21 -0.46 -14.31
N THR A 33 5.23 0.30 -14.65
CA THR A 33 6.64 -0.12 -14.51
C THR A 33 7.28 0.68 -13.40
N VAL A 34 7.94 -0.02 -12.48
CA VAL A 34 8.78 0.58 -11.44
C VAL A 34 10.22 0.24 -11.79
N ALA A 35 11.01 1.26 -12.14
CA ALA A 35 12.41 1.12 -12.55
C ALA A 35 13.28 2.05 -11.69
N GLY A 36 13.34 1.78 -10.40
CA GLY A 36 14.04 2.54 -9.40
C GLY A 36 13.65 2.13 -7.99
N GLU A 37 13.94 2.97 -7.01
CA GLU A 37 13.77 2.62 -5.60
C GLU A 37 12.32 2.31 -5.24
N HIS A 38 12.11 1.14 -4.63
CA HIS A 38 10.84 0.72 -4.06
C HIS A 38 11.05 -0.25 -2.89
N ASP A 39 10.05 -0.35 -2.03
CA ASP A 39 10.07 -1.25 -0.86
C ASP A 39 9.45 -2.61 -1.23
N PRO A 40 10.24 -3.71 -1.28
CA PRO A 40 9.74 -5.05 -1.57
C PRO A 40 9.02 -5.68 -0.36
N ARG A 41 8.21 -4.91 0.33
CA ARG A 41 7.39 -5.32 1.48
C ARG A 41 6.02 -4.68 1.37
N VAL A 42 4.99 -5.36 1.85
CA VAL A 42 3.60 -4.92 1.77
C VAL A 42 3.16 -4.28 3.09
N GLY A 43 2.48 -3.15 3.00
CA GLY A 43 1.74 -2.55 4.11
C GLY A 43 0.25 -2.86 4.00
N ALA A 44 -0.43 -2.97 5.14
CA ALA A 44 -1.88 -3.15 5.23
C ALA A 44 -2.52 -1.98 5.97
N CYS A 45 -3.64 -1.47 5.46
CA CYS A 45 -4.42 -0.42 6.10
C CYS A 45 -5.86 -0.87 6.33
N HIS A 46 -6.32 -0.74 7.59
CA HIS A 46 -7.67 -1.09 8.00
C HIS A 46 -8.58 0.13 8.22
N CYS A 47 -8.15 1.36 7.86
CA CYS A 47 -9.03 2.52 8.03
C CYS A 47 -10.29 2.40 7.17
N ARG A 48 -11.37 3.04 7.59
CA ARG A 48 -12.66 2.93 6.90
C ARG A 48 -12.65 3.43 5.47
N MET A 49 -11.88 4.47 5.19
CA MET A 49 -11.72 4.98 3.80
C MET A 49 -11.09 3.90 2.90
N CYS A 50 -10.02 3.27 3.37
CA CYS A 50 -9.36 2.19 2.64
C CYS A 50 -10.27 0.98 2.46
N GLN A 51 -10.98 0.57 3.52
CA GLN A 51 -11.95 -0.53 3.42
C GLN A 51 -13.08 -0.25 2.43
N ARG A 52 -13.66 0.95 2.44
CA ARG A 52 -14.72 1.33 1.49
C ARG A 52 -14.22 1.42 0.06
N TRP A 53 -12.99 1.88 -0.13
CA TRP A 53 -12.39 1.98 -1.45
C TRP A 53 -12.04 0.62 -2.05
N SER A 54 -11.44 -0.27 -1.29
CA SER A 54 -11.00 -1.59 -1.77
C SER A 54 -12.06 -2.69 -1.62
N GLY A 55 -13.17 -2.41 -0.93
CA GLY A 55 -14.16 -3.43 -0.60
C GLY A 55 -13.71 -4.40 0.50
N GLY A 56 -12.60 -4.12 1.18
CA GLY A 56 -12.02 -4.96 2.21
C GLY A 56 -10.67 -4.45 2.68
N LEU A 57 -9.69 -5.33 2.81
CA LEU A 57 -8.33 -4.97 3.20
C LEU A 57 -7.63 -4.22 2.08
N PHE A 58 -7.04 -3.08 2.42
CA PHE A 58 -6.17 -2.34 1.51
C PHE A 58 -4.72 -2.76 1.72
N LEU A 59 -4.07 -3.19 0.65
CA LEU A 59 -2.67 -3.57 0.62
C LEU A 59 -1.90 -2.68 -0.34
N CYS A 60 -0.69 -2.26 0.03
CA CYS A 60 0.16 -1.46 -0.85
C CYS A 60 1.65 -1.67 -0.57
N PHE A 61 2.48 -1.25 -1.51
CA PHE A 61 3.92 -1.07 -1.32
C PHE A 61 4.34 0.29 -1.86
N SER A 62 5.36 0.89 -1.25
CA SER A 62 5.84 2.22 -1.63
C SER A 62 6.87 2.15 -2.75
N ALA A 63 6.73 3.03 -3.74
CA ALA A 63 7.73 3.28 -4.77
C ALA A 63 7.95 4.78 -4.94
N ASP A 64 9.20 5.20 -5.16
CA ASP A 64 9.51 6.60 -5.50
C ASP A 64 8.77 7.00 -6.77
N ALA A 65 8.15 8.17 -6.78
CA ALA A 65 7.35 8.61 -7.92
C ALA A 65 8.18 8.78 -9.21
N SER A 66 9.46 9.13 -9.08
CA SER A 66 10.39 9.24 -10.20
C SER A 66 10.72 7.89 -10.83
N ALA A 67 10.55 6.79 -10.08
CA ALA A 67 10.77 5.42 -10.55
C ALA A 67 9.56 4.82 -11.27
N VAL A 68 8.39 5.45 -11.19
CA VAL A 68 7.11 4.90 -11.69
C VAL A 68 6.74 5.47 -13.04
N THR A 69 6.57 4.59 -14.02
CA THR A 69 6.01 4.92 -15.34
C THR A 69 4.68 4.20 -15.54
N VAL A 70 3.67 4.94 -15.96
CA VAL A 70 2.32 4.41 -16.20
C VAL A 70 1.98 4.55 -17.69
N THR A 71 1.49 3.46 -18.28
CA THR A 71 1.00 3.42 -19.67
C THR A 71 -0.47 3.00 -19.67
N GLY A 72 -1.29 3.68 -20.46
CA GLY A 72 -2.73 3.49 -20.52
C GLY A 72 -3.51 4.60 -19.82
N GLU A 73 -4.82 4.62 -20.06
CA GLU A 73 -5.72 5.61 -19.45
C GLU A 73 -6.00 5.28 -17.99
N VAL A 74 -5.95 6.31 -17.14
CA VAL A 74 -6.16 6.18 -15.69
C VAL A 74 -7.18 7.21 -15.22
N THR A 75 -8.14 6.77 -14.43
CA THR A 75 -9.04 7.66 -13.69
C THR A 75 -8.50 7.92 -12.30
N ARG A 76 -8.54 9.19 -11.89
CA ARG A 76 -8.08 9.65 -10.57
C ARG A 76 -9.26 10.18 -9.76
N HIS A 77 -9.24 9.91 -8.47
CA HIS A 77 -10.25 10.37 -7.52
C HIS A 77 -9.58 11.00 -6.31
N ARG A 78 -9.89 12.27 -6.07
CA ARG A 78 -9.47 12.96 -4.84
C ARG A 78 -10.31 12.43 -3.68
N SER A 79 -9.74 11.58 -2.84
CA SER A 79 -10.45 10.86 -1.78
C SER A 79 -10.47 11.61 -0.43
N SER A 80 -9.56 12.58 -0.25
CA SER A 80 -9.49 13.46 0.93
C SER A 80 -8.67 14.72 0.59
N ALA A 81 -8.51 15.64 1.54
CA ALA A 81 -7.68 16.82 1.35
C ALA A 81 -6.20 16.47 1.07
N PHE A 82 -5.72 15.36 1.60
CA PHE A 82 -4.31 14.94 1.48
C PHE A 82 -4.08 13.78 0.50
N ALA A 83 -5.14 13.14 -0.07
CA ALA A 83 -4.97 11.89 -0.79
C ALA A 83 -5.73 11.80 -2.11
N GLU A 84 -5.07 11.21 -3.09
CA GLU A 84 -5.62 10.81 -4.38
C GLU A 84 -5.50 9.30 -4.57
N ARG A 85 -6.47 8.71 -5.24
CA ARG A 85 -6.51 7.29 -5.61
C ARG A 85 -6.70 7.16 -7.11
N ALA A 86 -6.13 6.11 -7.69
CA ALA A 86 -6.21 5.87 -9.12
C ALA A 86 -6.72 4.47 -9.42
N PHE A 87 -7.47 4.36 -10.52
CA PHE A 87 -8.00 3.08 -10.99
C PHE A 87 -8.10 3.03 -12.52
N CYS A 88 -8.13 1.81 -13.05
CA CYS A 88 -8.33 1.60 -14.48
C CYS A 88 -9.80 1.89 -14.86
N PRO A 89 -10.08 2.82 -15.82
CA PRO A 89 -11.47 3.15 -16.19
C PRO A 89 -12.21 2.00 -16.88
N ARG A 90 -11.49 1.02 -17.45
CA ARG A 90 -12.07 -0.10 -18.18
C ARG A 90 -12.50 -1.27 -17.28
N CYS A 91 -11.71 -1.59 -16.25
CA CYS A 91 -11.96 -2.77 -15.44
C CYS A 91 -12.11 -2.49 -13.93
N GLY A 92 -11.93 -1.22 -13.51
CA GLY A 92 -12.03 -0.83 -12.11
C GLY A 92 -10.84 -1.27 -11.23
N SER A 93 -9.81 -1.92 -11.78
CA SER A 93 -8.65 -2.30 -10.98
C SER A 93 -8.05 -1.10 -10.29
N HIS A 94 -7.90 -1.19 -8.99
CA HIS A 94 -7.20 -0.23 -8.18
C HIS A 94 -5.71 -0.22 -8.55
N LEU A 95 -5.12 0.95 -8.75
CA LEU A 95 -3.74 1.08 -9.23
C LEU A 95 -2.81 1.58 -8.13
N TRP A 96 -3.15 2.70 -7.50
CA TRP A 96 -2.37 3.28 -6.42
C TRP A 96 -3.16 4.25 -5.55
N PHE A 97 -2.57 4.56 -4.43
CA PHE A 97 -2.84 5.71 -3.58
C PHE A 97 -1.60 6.60 -3.58
N ASN A 98 -1.77 7.90 -3.49
CA ASN A 98 -0.67 8.83 -3.26
C ASN A 98 -1.13 10.03 -2.41
N ASP A 99 -0.19 10.57 -1.65
CA ASP A 99 -0.38 11.85 -0.98
C ASP A 99 -0.35 12.99 -2.00
N VAL A 100 -1.18 13.99 -1.77
CA VAL A 100 -1.26 15.19 -2.60
C VAL A 100 -1.00 16.40 -1.72
N GLU A 101 0.26 16.75 -1.58
CA GLU A 101 0.66 17.97 -0.88
C GLU A 101 0.47 19.19 -1.79
N ASN A 102 -0.43 20.10 -1.42
CA ASN A 102 -0.57 21.44 -2.02
C ASN A 102 -0.59 21.50 -3.56
N GLY A 103 -1.18 20.50 -4.23
CA GLY A 103 -1.26 20.45 -5.69
C GLY A 103 0.04 20.09 -6.40
N GLY A 104 1.07 19.67 -5.66
CA GLY A 104 2.33 19.18 -6.20
C GLY A 104 2.26 17.77 -6.77
N LYS A 105 3.37 17.35 -7.44
CA LYS A 105 3.54 15.96 -7.85
C LYS A 105 3.75 15.09 -6.60
N PRO A 106 3.22 13.85 -6.56
CA PRO A 106 3.48 12.95 -5.45
C PRO A 106 4.97 12.64 -5.33
N ARG A 107 5.44 12.43 -4.11
CA ARG A 107 6.81 11.95 -3.86
C ARG A 107 6.91 10.45 -4.04
N SER A 108 5.87 9.73 -3.67
CA SER A 108 5.76 8.28 -3.79
C SER A 108 4.37 7.87 -4.22
N TYR A 109 4.29 6.67 -4.77
CA TYR A 109 3.05 5.95 -4.99
C TYR A 109 2.98 4.75 -4.05
N GLU A 110 1.82 4.57 -3.44
CA GLU A 110 1.45 3.35 -2.72
C GLU A 110 0.73 2.43 -3.71
N LEU A 111 1.50 1.57 -4.38
CA LEU A 111 1.05 0.72 -5.47
C LEU A 111 0.37 -0.55 -4.95
N MET A 112 -0.65 -1.03 -5.68
CA MET A 112 -1.36 -2.26 -5.31
C MET A 112 -0.52 -3.49 -5.64
N PRO A 113 -0.12 -4.31 -4.64
CA PRO A 113 0.78 -5.45 -4.86
C PRO A 113 0.16 -6.52 -5.76
N GLY A 114 -1.16 -6.68 -5.75
CA GLY A 114 -1.87 -7.64 -6.61
C GLY A 114 -1.72 -7.41 -8.12
N LEU A 115 -1.23 -6.25 -8.55
CA LEU A 115 -0.94 -5.94 -9.94
C LEU A 115 0.40 -6.52 -10.41
N PHE A 116 1.30 -6.88 -9.47
CA PHE A 116 2.70 -7.25 -9.74
C PHE A 116 2.97 -8.69 -9.35
N ASP A 117 3.34 -9.53 -10.28
CA ASP A 117 3.71 -10.93 -9.98
C ASP A 117 4.91 -11.02 -9.05
N ALA A 118 5.84 -10.07 -9.13
CA ALA A 118 7.00 -9.98 -8.24
C ALA A 118 6.61 -9.82 -6.76
N ALA A 119 5.47 -9.19 -6.48
CA ALA A 119 5.04 -8.92 -5.10
C ALA A 119 4.42 -10.15 -4.39
N ARG A 120 4.20 -11.27 -5.10
CA ARG A 120 3.56 -12.48 -4.53
C ARG A 120 4.30 -13.08 -3.33
N SER A 121 5.62 -12.91 -3.29
CA SER A 121 6.47 -13.45 -2.22
C SER A 121 6.90 -12.41 -1.19
N TRP A 122 6.43 -11.18 -1.33
CA TRP A 122 6.87 -10.10 -0.44
C TRP A 122 6.22 -10.21 0.94
N PRO A 123 7.02 -10.02 2.01
CA PRO A 123 6.51 -10.10 3.36
C PRO A 123 5.65 -8.90 3.74
N LEU A 124 4.76 -9.11 4.70
CA LEU A 124 4.02 -8.03 5.32
C LEU A 124 4.96 -7.22 6.24
N ARG A 125 5.03 -5.91 6.01
CA ARG A 125 5.85 -4.96 6.77
C ARG A 125 5.12 -4.44 8.01
N SER A 126 3.86 -4.06 7.81
CA SER A 126 3.07 -3.38 8.85
C SER A 126 1.58 -3.44 8.59
N GLU A 127 0.83 -3.34 9.66
CA GLU A 127 -0.61 -3.05 9.67
C GLU A 127 -0.85 -1.73 10.39
N ILE A 128 -1.69 -0.88 9.83
CA ILE A 128 -2.15 0.35 10.47
C ILE A 128 -3.67 0.34 10.65
N TYR A 129 -4.18 1.06 11.65
CA TYR A 129 -5.59 1.07 12.06
C TYR A 129 -6.07 -0.33 12.47
N VAL A 130 -5.25 -1.10 13.19
CA VAL A 130 -5.59 -2.50 13.55
C VAL A 130 -6.83 -2.60 14.42
N ASP A 131 -7.15 -1.56 15.21
CA ASP A 131 -8.36 -1.42 16.01
C ASP A 131 -9.64 -1.21 15.16
N ARG A 132 -9.49 -1.01 13.85
CA ARG A 132 -10.56 -0.89 12.85
C ARG A 132 -10.66 -2.11 11.93
N ALA A 133 -9.81 -3.11 12.14
CA ALA A 133 -9.83 -4.32 11.33
C ALA A 133 -11.20 -5.01 11.38
N MET A 134 -11.61 -5.56 10.25
CA MET A 134 -12.80 -6.41 10.18
C MET A 134 -12.55 -7.69 10.99
N ALA A 135 -13.52 -8.13 11.80
CA ALA A 135 -13.38 -9.32 12.63
C ALA A 135 -13.04 -10.61 11.86
N SER A 136 -13.34 -10.64 10.57
CA SER A 136 -13.00 -11.74 9.66
C SER A 136 -11.55 -11.73 9.15
N LEU A 137 -10.77 -10.68 9.46
CA LEU A 137 -9.41 -10.49 8.94
C LEU A 137 -8.37 -10.51 10.06
N HIS A 138 -7.54 -11.54 10.04
CA HIS A 138 -6.38 -11.66 10.91
C HIS A 138 -5.15 -11.97 10.07
N LEU A 139 -4.22 -11.01 9.97
CA LEU A 139 -2.97 -11.21 9.24
C LEU A 139 -1.94 -11.87 10.15
N ALA A 140 -1.45 -13.03 9.71
CA ALA A 140 -0.42 -13.78 10.41
C ALA A 140 0.96 -13.13 10.26
N GLY A 141 1.85 -13.43 11.20
CA GLY A 141 3.26 -13.02 11.17
C GLY A 141 3.58 -11.97 12.23
N ASP A 142 4.89 -11.77 12.38
CA ASP A 142 5.46 -10.80 13.30
C ASP A 142 5.86 -9.54 12.51
N HIS A 143 4.93 -8.61 12.36
CA HIS A 143 5.10 -7.33 11.70
C HIS A 143 4.61 -6.20 12.62
N ARG A 144 5.00 -4.98 12.30
CA ARG A 144 4.61 -3.82 13.10
C ARG A 144 3.09 -3.57 12.98
N ARG A 145 2.43 -3.36 14.12
CA ARG A 145 1.01 -3.02 14.20
C ARG A 145 0.83 -1.67 14.89
N LYS A 146 -0.08 -0.85 14.36
CA LYS A 146 -0.46 0.44 14.95
C LYS A 146 -1.97 0.58 14.96
N SER A 147 -2.49 0.99 16.10
CA SER A 147 -3.86 1.47 16.22
C SER A 147 -4.05 2.80 15.46
N ARG A 148 -5.30 3.22 15.30
CA ARG A 148 -5.64 4.55 14.78
C ARG A 148 -4.91 5.66 15.54
N ALA A 149 -5.02 5.67 16.86
CA ALA A 149 -4.45 6.71 17.70
C ALA A 149 -2.93 6.83 17.55
N GLU A 150 -2.22 5.68 17.52
CA GLU A 150 -0.76 5.65 17.33
C GLU A 150 -0.36 6.15 15.94
N TYR A 151 -1.09 5.74 14.90
CA TYR A 151 -0.77 6.15 13.54
C TYR A 151 -1.03 7.65 13.32
N GLU A 152 -2.19 8.17 13.75
CA GLU A 152 -2.55 9.59 13.60
C GLU A 152 -1.63 10.51 14.41
N ALA A 153 -1.16 10.09 15.59
CA ALA A 153 -0.18 10.85 16.38
C ALA A 153 1.16 11.05 15.65
N GLU A 154 1.59 10.07 14.86
CA GLU A 154 2.81 10.17 14.04
C GLU A 154 2.58 10.87 12.69
N ASN A 155 1.33 10.99 12.25
CA ASN A 155 0.95 11.53 10.94
C ASN A 155 -0.15 12.59 11.09
N PRO A 156 0.17 13.77 11.65
CA PRO A 156 -0.84 14.79 11.99
C PRO A 156 -1.54 15.42 10.77
N PHE A 157 -1.05 15.18 9.56
CA PHE A 157 -1.68 15.62 8.31
C PHE A 157 -2.87 14.74 7.90
N VAL A 158 -3.04 13.58 8.52
CA VAL A 158 -4.17 12.69 8.24
C VAL A 158 -5.43 13.27 8.87
N GLU A 159 -6.46 13.53 8.07
CA GLU A 159 -7.73 14.13 8.53
C GLU A 159 -8.61 13.18 9.36
N GLY A 160 -8.05 12.11 9.86
CA GLY A 160 -8.77 11.09 10.59
C GLY A 160 -9.53 10.12 9.68
N ASP A 161 -10.06 9.09 10.31
CA ASP A 161 -10.84 8.06 9.62
C ASP A 161 -12.33 8.43 9.61
N LEU A 162 -13.07 7.88 8.66
CA LEU A 162 -14.52 8.02 8.62
C LEU A 162 -15.16 7.43 9.89
N ALA A 163 -16.20 8.07 10.38
CA ALA A 163 -16.95 7.64 11.56
C ALA A 163 -17.65 6.28 11.37
#